data_78ea131e044f1909622713984c6e21c3
#
_entry.id   78ea131e044f1909622713984c6e21c3
#
_cell.length_a   1.000
_cell.length_b   1.000
_cell.length_c   1.000
_cell.angle_alpha   90.00
_cell.angle_beta   90.00
_cell.angle_gamma   90.00
#
_symmetry.space_group_name_H-M   'P 1'
#
loop_
_entity.id
_entity.type
_entity.pdbx_description
1 polymer ?
#
loop_
_entity_poly.entity_id
_entity_poly.type
_entity_poly.pdbx_seq_one_letter_code
_entity_poly.pdbx_strand_id
1 'polypeptide(L)'
;MAAVDSNLVDTKLTQLNLRLSPDINYRLETMFPKIEGMFANSGIKKKFKLVQRVEPLLKEMLMENEEVLFISKGNQSSVSEQFFMGALWAQTINHTVVVLTNLRLLCIRTNGKGKPKRTFWSIYYSQIKELKSTIFGNAKICLKDGKNLNYSGFPKIDRKTMRAVFLDAYKLFEEKGFDPEVSQSREKLCGNCFDVVPKHNYECESCGATFWKPSEIGIRSFVFPSWGDFVMKHYSVACAELLGFMILLMAIAFAVSDGEYGFAVFLFVIANGADAAITAQIAAKGLHLKKVPREA
;
A
#
# COMPACT_ATOMS: atom_id res chain seq x y z
N MET A 1 12.03 19.97 15.61
CA MET A 1 13.34 19.57 15.05
C MET A 1 13.82 20.77 14.27
N ALA A 2 15.11 21.18 14.43
CA ALA A 2 15.65 22.17 13.49
C ALA A 2 15.59 21.53 12.09
N ALA A 3 15.09 22.30 11.11
CA ALA A 3 15.09 21.86 9.72
C ALA A 3 16.55 21.68 9.27
N VAL A 4 16.86 20.57 8.66
CA VAL A 4 18.17 20.35 8.04
C VAL A 4 18.21 21.24 6.80
N ASP A 5 19.34 21.93 6.57
CA ASP A 5 19.49 22.75 5.36
C ASP A 5 19.53 21.85 4.11
N SER A 6 18.72 22.19 3.10
CA SER A 6 18.65 21.48 1.81
C SER A 6 20.01 21.35 1.15
N ASN A 7 20.86 22.40 1.20
CA ASN A 7 22.22 22.39 0.64
C ASN A 7 23.12 21.37 1.34
N LEU A 8 22.98 21.20 2.66
CA LEU A 8 23.74 20.19 3.42
C LEU A 8 23.30 18.77 3.03
N VAL A 9 22.01 18.56 2.76
CA VAL A 9 21.51 17.26 2.28
C VAL A 9 22.07 16.95 0.91
N ASP A 10 22.02 17.88 -0.02
CA ASP A 10 22.53 17.71 -1.39
C ASP A 10 24.04 17.43 -1.39
N THR A 11 24.82 18.18 -0.63
CA THR A 11 26.25 17.94 -0.42
C THR A 11 26.50 16.52 0.10
N LYS A 12 25.68 16.06 1.07
CA LYS A 12 25.79 14.72 1.64
C LYS A 12 25.46 13.63 0.65
N LEU A 13 24.41 13.80 -0.17
CA LEU A 13 24.06 12.88 -1.24
C LEU A 13 25.19 12.77 -2.27
N THR A 14 25.75 13.89 -2.67
CA THR A 14 26.90 13.96 -3.61
C THR A 14 28.13 13.23 -3.05
N GLN A 15 28.47 13.45 -1.77
CA GLN A 15 29.57 12.73 -1.09
C GLN A 15 29.37 11.22 -1.08
N LEU A 16 28.12 10.76 -1.06
CA LEU A 16 27.77 9.34 -1.06
C LEU A 16 27.58 8.77 -2.48
N ASN A 17 27.83 9.56 -3.54
CA ASN A 17 27.55 9.26 -4.95
C ASN A 17 26.09 8.84 -5.19
N LEU A 18 25.15 9.52 -4.56
CA LEU A 18 23.71 9.29 -4.68
C LEU A 18 23.10 10.46 -5.45
N ARG A 19 22.47 10.17 -6.59
CA ARG A 19 21.82 11.17 -7.44
C ARG A 19 20.35 10.83 -7.61
N LEU A 20 19.48 11.77 -7.22
CA LEU A 20 18.06 11.72 -7.50
C LEU A 20 17.78 12.19 -8.93
N SER A 21 16.65 11.81 -9.49
CA SER A 21 16.24 12.29 -10.80
C SER A 21 16.00 13.80 -10.78
N PRO A 22 16.55 14.55 -11.76
CA PRO A 22 16.27 15.98 -11.91
C PRO A 22 14.83 16.28 -12.37
N ASP A 23 14.11 15.28 -12.90
CA ASP A 23 12.76 15.44 -13.43
C ASP A 23 11.68 15.50 -12.34
N ILE A 24 12.05 15.25 -11.08
CA ILE A 24 11.14 15.27 -9.95
C ILE A 24 11.60 16.32 -8.94
N ASN A 25 10.69 17.19 -8.56
CA ASN A 25 10.97 18.17 -7.51
C ASN A 25 10.87 17.50 -6.14
N TYR A 26 12.00 17.42 -5.41
CA TYR A 26 12.10 16.82 -4.09
C TYR A 26 12.43 17.85 -3.02
N ARG A 27 11.70 17.83 -1.91
CA ARG A 27 12.07 18.58 -0.70
C ARG A 27 13.09 17.79 0.12
N LEU A 28 14.37 18.03 -0.15
CA LEU A 28 15.49 17.19 0.36
C LEU A 28 15.56 17.15 1.88
N GLU A 29 15.33 18.26 2.57
CA GLU A 29 15.41 18.40 4.03
C GLU A 29 14.37 17.54 4.77
N THR A 30 13.20 17.34 4.19
CA THR A 30 12.16 16.47 4.75
C THR A 30 12.29 15.03 4.28
N MET A 31 12.82 14.82 3.08
CA MET A 31 13.15 13.51 2.55
C MET A 31 14.26 12.82 3.34
N PHE A 32 15.30 13.56 3.74
CA PHE A 32 16.47 13.06 4.48
C PHE A 32 16.67 13.83 5.79
N PRO A 33 15.78 13.64 6.78
CA PRO A 33 15.74 14.46 8.00
C PRO A 33 16.91 14.20 8.97
N LYS A 34 17.78 13.23 8.67
CA LYS A 34 18.96 12.90 9.46
C LYS A 34 20.15 12.61 8.55
N ILE A 35 21.08 13.55 8.48
CA ILE A 35 22.29 13.47 7.64
C ILE A 35 23.57 13.21 8.43
N GLU A 36 23.54 13.33 9.78
CA GLU A 36 24.68 13.17 10.67
C GLU A 36 24.43 12.16 11.78
N GLY A 37 25.51 11.71 12.39
CA GLY A 37 25.53 10.78 13.52
C GLY A 37 25.65 9.31 13.10
N MET A 38 25.72 8.45 14.12
CA MET A 38 25.88 7.02 13.95
C MET A 38 24.74 6.46 13.05
N PHE A 39 25.10 5.67 12.04
CA PHE A 39 24.20 5.06 11.06
C PHE A 39 23.47 6.01 10.10
N ALA A 40 23.76 7.33 10.09
CA ALA A 40 23.11 8.28 9.17
C ALA A 40 23.31 7.87 7.69
N ASN A 41 24.54 7.56 7.29
CA ASN A 41 24.86 7.12 5.94
C ASN A 41 24.09 5.85 5.53
N SER A 42 23.93 4.88 6.44
CA SER A 42 23.14 3.67 6.19
C SER A 42 21.65 4.02 6.00
N GLY A 43 21.12 4.92 6.82
CA GLY A 43 19.75 5.43 6.72
C GLY A 43 19.50 6.13 5.38
N ILE A 44 20.40 7.04 5.00
CA ILE A 44 20.36 7.76 3.71
C ILE A 44 20.35 6.76 2.54
N LYS A 45 21.31 5.81 2.53
CA LYS A 45 21.41 4.80 1.46
C LYS A 45 20.14 3.92 1.36
N LYS A 46 19.54 3.53 2.50
CA LYS A 46 18.29 2.76 2.52
C LYS A 46 17.12 3.58 1.95
N LYS A 47 17.01 4.83 2.37
CA LYS A 47 15.98 5.76 1.89
C LYS A 47 16.14 6.01 0.39
N PHE A 48 17.35 6.32 -0.04
CA PHE A 48 17.67 6.53 -1.45
C PHE A 48 17.30 5.31 -2.33
N LYS A 49 17.65 4.09 -1.89
CA LYS A 49 17.24 2.86 -2.60
C LYS A 49 15.73 2.69 -2.68
N LEU A 50 14.99 3.17 -1.69
CA LEU A 50 13.53 3.16 -1.74
C LEU A 50 13.03 4.15 -2.79
N VAL A 51 13.57 5.38 -2.79
CA VAL A 51 13.24 6.44 -3.77
C VAL A 51 13.51 5.94 -5.18
N GLN A 52 14.71 5.44 -5.47
CA GLN A 52 15.07 4.91 -6.79
C GLN A 52 14.11 3.84 -7.33
N ARG A 53 13.50 3.04 -6.44
CA ARG A 53 12.55 1.99 -6.85
C ARG A 53 11.20 2.53 -7.25
N VAL A 54 10.77 3.63 -6.67
CA VAL A 54 9.46 4.25 -6.95
C VAL A 54 9.56 5.41 -7.94
N GLU A 55 10.73 5.96 -8.12
CA GLU A 55 11.00 7.12 -8.98
C GLU A 55 10.48 6.97 -10.42
N PRO A 56 10.65 5.81 -11.11
CA PRO A 56 10.09 5.64 -12.45
C PRO A 56 8.56 5.80 -12.47
N LEU A 57 7.87 5.31 -11.43
CA LEU A 57 6.42 5.48 -11.31
C LEU A 57 6.04 6.92 -10.94
N LEU A 58 6.81 7.57 -10.08
CA LEU A 58 6.54 8.95 -9.68
C LEU A 58 6.62 9.90 -10.87
N LYS A 59 7.55 9.69 -11.80
CA LYS A 59 7.65 10.49 -13.04
C LYS A 59 6.36 10.47 -13.87
N GLU A 60 5.65 9.35 -13.87
CA GLU A 60 4.42 9.16 -14.63
C GLU A 60 3.16 9.55 -13.84
N MET A 61 3.23 9.49 -12.49
CA MET A 61 2.07 9.71 -11.61
C MET A 61 1.95 11.16 -11.11
N LEU A 62 3.06 11.89 -11.01
CA LEU A 62 3.06 13.25 -10.49
C LEU A 62 2.40 14.21 -11.47
N MET A 63 1.61 15.13 -10.93
CA MET A 63 1.02 16.23 -11.68
C MET A 63 2.05 17.31 -11.96
N GLU A 64 1.76 18.19 -12.90
CA GLU A 64 2.58 19.38 -13.14
C GLU A 64 2.74 20.20 -11.85
N ASN A 65 3.97 20.61 -11.53
CA ASN A 65 4.33 21.34 -10.30
C ASN A 65 4.03 20.58 -8.98
N GLU A 66 3.81 19.26 -9.03
CA GLU A 66 3.68 18.45 -7.83
C GLU A 66 5.06 18.17 -7.21
N GLU A 67 5.28 18.63 -5.97
CA GLU A 67 6.53 18.48 -5.21
C GLU A 67 6.43 17.27 -4.27
N VAL A 68 7.43 16.41 -4.26
CA VAL A 68 7.54 15.29 -3.32
C VAL A 68 8.15 15.77 -2.00
N LEU A 69 7.33 15.83 -0.98
CA LEU A 69 7.72 16.31 0.35
C LEU A 69 8.35 15.23 1.20
N PHE A 70 7.86 13.99 1.08
CA PHE A 70 8.31 12.91 1.94
C PHE A 70 7.96 11.54 1.35
N ILE A 71 8.85 10.56 1.53
CA ILE A 71 8.62 9.15 1.14
C ILE A 71 8.98 8.25 2.31
N SER A 72 8.14 7.29 2.63
CA SER A 72 8.49 6.20 3.56
C SER A 72 7.74 4.91 3.25
N LYS A 73 8.30 3.79 3.71
CA LYS A 73 7.67 2.48 3.58
C LYS A 73 7.10 2.03 4.92
N GLY A 74 5.84 1.64 4.90
CA GLY A 74 5.14 1.04 6.02
C GLY A 74 4.27 -0.14 5.57
N ASN A 75 3.37 -0.55 6.45
CA ASN A 75 2.40 -1.62 6.21
C ASN A 75 1.00 -1.11 6.51
N GLN A 76 0.06 -1.32 5.59
CA GLN A 76 -1.35 -1.00 5.76
C GLN A 76 -2.14 -2.28 6.02
N SER A 77 -2.18 -2.76 7.25
CA SER A 77 -2.96 -3.93 7.65
C SER A 77 -4.14 -3.56 8.54
N SER A 78 -5.22 -4.34 8.45
CA SER A 78 -6.34 -4.27 9.38
C SER A 78 -6.12 -5.24 10.55
N VAL A 79 -6.86 -5.04 11.65
CA VAL A 79 -6.84 -5.94 12.80
C VAL A 79 -7.35 -7.33 12.41
N SER A 80 -8.40 -7.38 11.58
CA SER A 80 -8.95 -8.65 11.07
C SER A 80 -7.92 -9.47 10.30
N GLU A 81 -7.15 -8.84 9.40
CA GLU A 81 -6.08 -9.54 8.66
C GLU A 81 -4.98 -10.08 9.60
N GLN A 82 -4.59 -9.29 10.59
CA GLN A 82 -3.59 -9.74 11.56
C GLN A 82 -4.08 -10.91 12.41
N PHE A 83 -5.37 -10.94 12.71
CA PHE A 83 -5.98 -12.00 13.48
C PHE A 83 -6.10 -13.30 12.67
N PHE A 84 -6.65 -13.23 11.47
CA PHE A 84 -6.95 -14.43 10.67
C PHE A 84 -5.74 -14.98 9.91
N MET A 85 -4.87 -14.12 9.37
CA MET A 85 -3.69 -14.55 8.61
C MET A 85 -2.42 -14.62 9.47
N GLY A 86 -2.47 -14.06 10.68
CA GLY A 86 -1.27 -13.81 11.47
C GLY A 86 -0.50 -12.55 11.03
N ALA A 87 0.14 -11.91 11.99
CA ALA A 87 0.79 -10.60 11.79
C ALA A 87 1.88 -10.62 10.69
N LEU A 88 2.63 -11.70 10.56
CA LEU A 88 3.72 -11.83 9.56
C LEU A 88 3.17 -11.82 8.13
N TRP A 89 2.14 -12.61 7.85
CA TRP A 89 1.53 -12.68 6.52
C TRP A 89 0.81 -11.39 6.17
N ALA A 90 0.01 -10.85 7.11
CA ALA A 90 -0.65 -9.57 6.94
C ALA A 90 0.34 -8.44 6.62
N GLN A 91 1.53 -8.43 7.23
CA GLN A 91 2.58 -7.47 6.90
C GLN A 91 3.17 -7.71 5.51
N THR A 92 3.43 -8.96 5.16
CA THR A 92 4.09 -9.33 3.89
C THR A 92 3.30 -8.85 2.66
N ILE A 93 1.98 -8.96 2.70
CA ILE A 93 1.12 -8.55 1.58
C ILE A 93 0.77 -7.06 1.59
N ASN A 94 0.87 -6.41 2.74
CA ASN A 94 0.41 -5.04 2.95
C ASN A 94 1.51 -3.96 2.93
N HIS A 95 2.72 -4.30 2.49
CA HIS A 95 3.77 -3.31 2.31
C HIS A 95 3.33 -2.19 1.37
N THR A 96 3.45 -0.96 1.83
CA THR A 96 3.01 0.22 1.10
C THR A 96 4.06 1.31 1.25
N VAL A 97 4.46 1.91 0.15
CA VAL A 97 5.20 3.17 0.15
C VAL A 97 4.17 4.29 0.15
N VAL A 98 4.31 5.19 1.12
CA VAL A 98 3.52 6.40 1.24
C VAL A 98 4.39 7.56 0.80
N VAL A 99 3.91 8.33 -0.15
CA VAL A 99 4.52 9.54 -0.68
C VAL A 99 3.61 10.71 -0.32
N LEU A 100 4.12 11.66 0.44
CA LEU A 100 3.45 12.91 0.68
C LEU A 100 3.93 13.91 -0.37
N THR A 101 3.01 14.55 -1.04
CA THR A 101 3.29 15.66 -1.94
C THR A 101 2.66 16.95 -1.42
N ASN A 102 2.87 18.04 -2.11
CA ASN A 102 2.19 19.30 -1.79
C ASN A 102 0.69 19.29 -2.11
N LEU A 103 0.19 18.31 -2.90
CA LEU A 103 -1.20 18.24 -3.35
C LEU A 103 -2.00 17.06 -2.71
N ARG A 104 -1.34 15.91 -2.46
CA ARG A 104 -2.01 14.67 -2.07
C ARG A 104 -1.07 13.67 -1.41
N LEU A 105 -1.64 12.58 -0.90
CA LEU A 105 -0.89 11.37 -0.55
C LEU A 105 -1.00 10.37 -1.69
N LEU A 106 0.14 9.91 -2.20
CA LEU A 106 0.21 8.76 -3.10
C LEU A 106 0.62 7.53 -2.30
N CYS A 107 -0.09 6.44 -2.55
CA CYS A 107 0.16 5.17 -1.90
C CYS A 107 0.43 4.10 -2.96
N ILE A 108 1.59 3.47 -2.85
CA ILE A 108 2.10 2.49 -3.81
C ILE A 108 2.26 1.16 -3.09
N ARG A 109 1.50 0.14 -3.47
CA ARG A 109 1.69 -1.20 -2.94
C ARG A 109 3.05 -1.75 -3.40
N THR A 110 3.80 -2.36 -2.48
CA THR A 110 5.14 -2.88 -2.78
C THR A 110 5.34 -4.27 -2.21
N ASN A 111 6.43 -4.92 -2.60
CA ASN A 111 6.92 -6.10 -1.89
C ASN A 111 7.77 -5.70 -0.66
N GLY A 112 8.26 -6.68 0.11
CA GLY A 112 9.10 -6.46 1.29
C GLY A 112 10.38 -5.66 1.01
N LYS A 113 10.91 -5.74 -0.20
CA LYS A 113 12.10 -4.97 -0.65
C LYS A 113 11.75 -3.54 -1.11
N GLY A 114 10.48 -3.16 -1.18
CA GLY A 114 10.03 -1.85 -1.67
C GLY A 114 9.92 -1.75 -3.20
N LYS A 115 9.95 -2.87 -3.93
CA LYS A 115 9.68 -2.88 -5.38
C LYS A 115 8.18 -2.72 -5.60
N PRO A 116 7.73 -1.74 -6.40
CA PRO A 116 6.31 -1.50 -6.66
C PRO A 116 5.58 -2.71 -7.23
N LYS A 117 4.33 -2.85 -6.81
CA LYS A 117 3.30 -3.67 -7.44
C LYS A 117 2.36 -2.73 -8.22
N ARG A 118 1.61 -3.24 -9.18
CA ARG A 118 0.67 -2.43 -9.98
C ARG A 118 -0.66 -2.18 -9.24
N THR A 119 -0.58 -1.67 -8.01
CA THR A 119 -1.74 -1.35 -7.18
C THR A 119 -1.46 -0.03 -6.47
N PHE A 120 -2.22 1.00 -6.83
CA PHE A 120 -1.98 2.38 -6.45
C PHE A 120 -3.28 3.04 -6.00
N TRP A 121 -3.16 4.04 -5.14
CA TRP A 121 -4.25 4.95 -4.81
C TRP A 121 -3.73 6.31 -4.37
N SER A 122 -4.54 7.33 -4.51
CA SER A 122 -4.29 8.68 -4.01
C SER A 122 -5.34 9.09 -2.98
N ILE A 123 -4.96 10.01 -2.11
CA ILE A 123 -5.84 10.62 -1.13
C ILE A 123 -5.52 12.11 -1.13
N TYR A 124 -6.45 12.94 -1.55
CA TYR A 124 -6.30 14.39 -1.50
C TYR A 124 -6.46 14.89 -0.07
N TYR A 125 -5.79 15.98 0.26
CA TYR A 125 -5.86 16.56 1.61
C TYR A 125 -7.29 16.94 1.98
N SER A 126 -8.09 17.40 1.01
CA SER A 126 -9.53 17.65 1.17
C SER A 126 -10.31 16.48 1.73
N GLN A 127 -9.88 15.25 1.51
CA GLN A 127 -10.55 14.03 1.97
C GLN A 127 -10.07 13.56 3.34
N ILE A 128 -9.03 14.19 3.89
CA ILE A 128 -8.47 13.80 5.18
C ILE A 128 -9.09 14.68 6.27
N LYS A 129 -9.63 14.04 7.30
CA LYS A 129 -10.12 14.70 8.50
C LYS A 129 -8.98 15.01 9.47
N GLU A 130 -8.10 14.02 9.69
CA GLU A 130 -6.96 14.16 10.59
C GLU A 130 -5.93 13.03 10.40
N LEU A 131 -4.68 13.32 10.78
CA LEU A 131 -3.60 12.34 10.91
C LEU A 131 -3.26 12.16 12.40
N LYS A 132 -3.51 10.98 12.95
CA LYS A 132 -3.17 10.61 14.33
C LYS A 132 -1.93 9.73 14.37
N SER A 133 -1.10 9.94 15.40
CA SER A 133 -0.11 8.94 15.83
C SER A 133 -0.71 8.13 16.96
N THR A 134 -0.64 6.80 16.86
CA THR A 134 -1.03 5.93 17.97
C THR A 134 0.12 5.79 18.98
N ILE A 135 -0.18 5.33 20.21
CA ILE A 135 0.78 5.09 21.27
C ILE A 135 1.91 4.14 20.81
N PHE A 136 1.57 3.15 19.97
CA PHE A 136 2.54 2.22 19.40
C PHE A 136 3.30 2.79 18.19
N GLY A 137 3.12 4.07 17.88
CA GLY A 137 3.80 4.77 16.80
C GLY A 137 3.30 4.38 15.40
N ASN A 138 2.08 3.90 15.28
CA ASN A 138 1.40 3.73 14.01
C ASN A 138 0.83 5.09 13.55
N ALA A 139 0.77 5.31 12.25
CA ALA A 139 0.07 6.45 11.67
C ALA A 139 -1.34 6.02 11.31
N LYS A 140 -2.34 6.77 11.78
CA LYS A 140 -3.75 6.57 11.45
C LYS A 140 -4.25 7.77 10.67
N ILE A 141 -4.63 7.57 9.42
CA ILE A 141 -5.28 8.59 8.58
C ILE A 141 -6.78 8.38 8.70
N CYS A 142 -7.46 9.37 9.25
CA CYS A 142 -8.93 9.38 9.36
C CYS A 142 -9.48 10.14 8.17
N LEU A 143 -10.31 9.50 7.35
CA LEU A 143 -10.93 10.11 6.18
C LEU A 143 -12.28 10.75 6.54
N LYS A 144 -12.74 11.71 5.74
CA LYS A 144 -14.04 12.39 5.94
C LYS A 144 -15.23 11.44 5.77
N ASP A 145 -15.09 10.36 4.99
CA ASP A 145 -16.11 9.32 4.83
C ASP A 145 -16.20 8.33 6.02
N GLY A 146 -15.46 8.58 7.11
CA GLY A 146 -15.42 7.76 8.31
C GLY A 146 -14.44 6.59 8.27
N LYS A 147 -13.83 6.29 7.12
CA LYS A 147 -12.83 5.22 7.03
C LYS A 147 -11.52 5.61 7.71
N ASN A 148 -10.86 4.61 8.27
CA ASN A 148 -9.57 4.77 8.93
C ASN A 148 -8.53 3.91 8.23
N LEU A 149 -7.42 4.51 7.85
CA LEU A 149 -6.27 3.83 7.27
C LEU A 149 -5.16 3.75 8.31
N ASN A 150 -4.86 2.55 8.77
CA ASN A 150 -3.83 2.31 9.77
C ASN A 150 -2.54 1.88 9.08
N TYR A 151 -1.48 2.63 9.31
CA TYR A 151 -0.14 2.33 8.82
C TYR A 151 0.79 2.05 9.98
N SER A 152 1.55 0.95 9.89
CA SER A 152 2.55 0.53 10.87
C SER A 152 3.92 0.32 10.21
N GLY A 153 4.95 0.06 11.01
CA GLY A 153 6.26 -0.34 10.50
C GLY A 153 7.11 0.79 9.90
N PHE A 154 6.70 2.05 10.00
CA PHE A 154 7.56 3.17 9.63
C PHE A 154 8.77 3.30 10.58
N PRO A 155 9.98 3.62 10.08
CA PRO A 155 11.11 4.00 10.92
C PRO A 155 10.73 5.12 11.90
N LYS A 156 11.29 5.09 13.12
CA LYS A 156 10.93 6.06 14.18
C LYS A 156 11.11 7.53 13.74
N ILE A 157 12.19 7.81 13.00
CA ILE A 157 12.43 9.15 12.47
C ILE A 157 11.39 9.53 11.42
N ASP A 158 11.05 8.62 10.52
CA ASP A 158 10.08 8.86 9.47
C ASP A 158 8.69 9.18 10.01
N ARG A 159 8.26 8.54 11.11
CA ARG A 159 6.97 8.82 11.75
C ARG A 159 6.84 10.25 12.25
N LYS A 160 7.93 10.79 12.86
CA LYS A 160 7.95 12.17 13.35
C LYS A 160 7.95 13.15 12.18
N THR A 161 8.81 12.90 11.18
CA THR A 161 8.92 13.75 9.98
C THR A 161 7.62 13.74 9.19
N MET A 162 7.03 12.56 8.93
CA MET A 162 5.76 12.44 8.22
C MET A 162 4.65 13.29 8.84
N ARG A 163 4.53 13.29 10.17
CA ARG A 163 3.52 14.10 10.85
C ARG A 163 3.75 15.60 10.67
N ALA A 164 4.99 16.05 10.82
CA ALA A 164 5.32 17.48 10.63
C ALA A 164 5.04 17.92 9.19
N VAL A 165 5.56 17.16 8.22
CA VAL A 165 5.35 17.43 6.78
C VAL A 165 3.86 17.42 6.41
N PHE A 166 3.10 16.48 6.96
CA PHE A 166 1.65 16.43 6.73
C PHE A 166 0.95 17.69 7.23
N LEU A 167 1.28 18.16 8.46
CA LEU A 167 0.66 19.35 9.02
C LEU A 167 1.01 20.61 8.20
N ASP A 168 2.25 20.70 7.71
CA ASP A 168 2.68 21.83 6.87
C ASP A 168 1.97 21.79 5.50
N ALA A 169 1.90 20.61 4.86
CA ALA A 169 1.18 20.42 3.60
C ALA A 169 -0.34 20.66 3.74
N TYR A 170 -0.91 20.26 4.88
CA TYR A 170 -2.32 20.48 5.16
C TYR A 170 -2.67 21.96 5.32
N LYS A 171 -1.79 22.75 5.98
CA LYS A 171 -1.95 24.21 6.05
C LYS A 171 -1.90 24.84 4.67
N LEU A 172 -0.92 24.44 3.84
CA LEU A 172 -0.84 24.92 2.46
C LEU A 172 -2.09 24.58 1.64
N PHE A 173 -2.68 23.42 1.89
CA PHE A 173 -3.96 23.03 1.29
C PHE A 173 -5.09 23.95 1.77
N GLU A 174 -5.20 24.25 3.07
CA GLU A 174 -6.22 25.16 3.61
C GLU A 174 -6.09 26.59 3.04
N GLU A 175 -4.85 27.05 2.78
CA GLU A 175 -4.57 28.36 2.21
C GLU A 175 -4.84 28.42 0.70
N LYS A 176 -4.48 27.38 -0.07
CA LYS A 176 -4.54 27.35 -1.54
C LYS A 176 -5.78 26.67 -2.11
N GLY A 177 -6.46 25.83 -1.33
CA GLY A 177 -7.74 25.23 -1.68
C GLY A 177 -7.73 24.29 -2.87
N PHE A 178 -6.65 23.49 -3.09
CA PHE A 178 -6.65 22.49 -4.15
C PHE A 178 -7.57 21.33 -3.77
N ASP A 179 -8.82 21.38 -4.22
CA ASP A 179 -9.87 20.37 -3.92
C ASP A 179 -10.47 19.84 -5.23
N PRO A 180 -9.83 18.86 -5.86
CA PRO A 180 -10.38 18.25 -7.06
C PRO A 180 -11.61 17.39 -6.74
N GLU A 181 -12.49 17.29 -7.73
CA GLU A 181 -13.63 16.37 -7.64
C GLU A 181 -13.13 14.91 -7.49
N VAL A 182 -13.70 14.18 -6.54
CA VAL A 182 -13.31 12.81 -6.23
C VAL A 182 -14.51 11.87 -6.25
N SER A 183 -14.33 10.69 -6.79
CA SER A 183 -15.35 9.64 -6.79
C SER A 183 -15.45 8.91 -5.44
N GLN A 184 -14.39 8.96 -4.65
CA GLN A 184 -14.27 8.32 -3.34
C GLN A 184 -13.11 8.95 -2.55
N SER A 185 -13.19 8.94 -1.21
CA SER A 185 -12.13 9.53 -0.36
C SER A 185 -10.73 8.93 -0.55
N ARG A 186 -10.64 7.75 -1.11
CA ARG A 186 -9.41 7.08 -1.52
C ARG A 186 -9.55 6.69 -2.98
N GLU A 187 -9.06 7.56 -3.87
CA GLU A 187 -9.09 7.34 -5.31
C GLU A 187 -8.17 6.18 -5.71
N LYS A 188 -8.74 5.17 -6.36
CA LYS A 188 -7.97 4.05 -6.91
C LYS A 188 -7.40 4.46 -8.27
N LEU A 189 -6.10 4.21 -8.46
CA LEU A 189 -5.43 4.53 -9.71
C LEU A 189 -5.24 3.27 -10.55
N CYS A 190 -5.38 3.42 -11.85
CA CYS A 190 -5.15 2.35 -12.82
C CYS A 190 -3.71 1.83 -12.72
N GLY A 191 -3.52 0.52 -12.67
CA GLY A 191 -2.20 -0.11 -12.64
C GLY A 191 -1.44 -0.01 -13.98
N ASN A 192 -2.03 0.57 -15.03
CA ASN A 192 -1.45 0.71 -16.36
C ASN A 192 -1.16 2.15 -16.76
N CYS A 193 -2.14 3.06 -16.68
CA CYS A 193 -2.01 4.47 -17.08
C CYS A 193 -2.08 5.47 -15.92
N PHE A 194 -2.26 5.02 -14.70
CA PHE A 194 -2.36 5.82 -13.46
C PHE A 194 -3.59 6.73 -13.36
N ASP A 195 -4.48 6.75 -14.33
CA ASP A 195 -5.73 7.47 -14.25
C ASP A 195 -6.63 6.94 -13.15
N VAL A 196 -7.52 7.79 -12.66
CA VAL A 196 -8.49 7.43 -11.63
C VAL A 196 -9.49 6.42 -12.19
N VAL A 197 -9.69 5.33 -11.44
CA VAL A 197 -10.77 4.37 -11.71
C VAL A 197 -11.88 4.63 -10.70
N PRO A 198 -13.05 5.10 -11.14
CA PRO A 198 -14.16 5.47 -10.27
C PRO A 198 -14.61 4.33 -9.35
N LYS A 199 -15.25 4.69 -8.26
CA LYS A 199 -15.79 3.72 -7.29
C LYS A 199 -16.77 2.75 -7.99
N HIS A 200 -16.63 1.47 -7.68
CA HIS A 200 -17.41 0.37 -8.27
C HIS A 200 -17.13 0.09 -9.75
N ASN A 201 -16.25 0.84 -10.41
CA ASN A 201 -15.77 0.52 -11.74
C ASN A 201 -14.56 -0.42 -11.65
N TYR A 202 -14.49 -1.40 -12.55
CA TYR A 202 -13.40 -2.38 -12.66
C TYR A 202 -12.82 -2.40 -14.08
N GLU A 203 -13.03 -1.31 -14.80
CA GLU A 203 -12.44 -1.02 -16.09
C GLU A 203 -11.95 0.42 -16.11
N CYS A 204 -10.77 0.65 -16.66
CA CYS A 204 -10.21 1.98 -16.81
C CYS A 204 -10.75 2.60 -18.12
N GLU A 205 -11.44 3.72 -18.00
CA GLU A 205 -12.02 4.42 -19.17
C GLU A 205 -10.94 4.95 -20.12
N SER A 206 -9.78 5.33 -19.59
CA SER A 206 -8.69 5.94 -20.37
C SER A 206 -7.89 4.91 -21.19
N CYS A 207 -7.63 3.71 -20.64
CA CYS A 207 -6.78 2.72 -21.33
C CYS A 207 -7.44 1.35 -21.53
N GLY A 208 -8.71 1.17 -21.11
CA GLY A 208 -9.43 -0.10 -21.25
C GLY A 208 -8.88 -1.26 -20.41
N ALA A 209 -7.94 -1.02 -19.50
CA ALA A 209 -7.44 -2.05 -18.59
C ALA A 209 -8.55 -2.53 -17.66
N THR A 210 -8.70 -3.86 -17.52
CA THR A 210 -9.71 -4.43 -16.63
C THR A 210 -9.11 -4.99 -15.35
N PHE A 211 -9.91 -4.96 -14.27
CA PHE A 211 -9.48 -5.38 -12.94
C PHE A 211 -10.39 -6.48 -12.36
N TRP A 212 -9.82 -7.31 -11.51
CA TRP A 212 -10.57 -8.30 -10.79
C TRP A 212 -11.50 -7.67 -9.76
N LYS A 213 -12.77 -8.11 -9.72
CA LYS A 213 -13.69 -7.75 -8.65
C LYS A 213 -13.33 -8.52 -7.37
N PRO A 214 -13.44 -7.90 -6.16
CA PRO A 214 -13.19 -8.60 -4.90
C PRO A 214 -14.00 -9.88 -4.73
N SER A 215 -15.28 -9.87 -5.16
CA SER A 215 -16.15 -11.06 -5.15
C SER A 215 -15.63 -12.18 -6.06
N GLU A 216 -15.13 -11.85 -7.27
CA GLU A 216 -14.56 -12.85 -8.17
C GLU A 216 -13.31 -13.52 -7.56
N ILE A 217 -12.49 -12.74 -6.85
CA ILE A 217 -11.31 -13.25 -6.16
C ILE A 217 -11.71 -14.12 -4.96
N GLY A 218 -12.68 -13.66 -4.15
CA GLY A 218 -13.20 -14.44 -3.02
C GLY A 218 -13.84 -15.77 -3.44
N ILE A 219 -14.65 -15.78 -4.50
CA ILE A 219 -15.24 -17.04 -5.02
C ILE A 219 -14.15 -18.02 -5.44
N ARG A 220 -13.07 -17.56 -6.05
CA ARG A 220 -11.93 -18.42 -6.41
C ARG A 220 -11.27 -19.04 -5.20
N SER A 221 -11.06 -18.24 -4.14
CA SER A 221 -10.52 -18.76 -2.87
C SER A 221 -11.48 -19.72 -2.16
N PHE A 222 -12.79 -19.54 -2.32
CA PHE A 222 -13.77 -20.48 -1.78
C PHE A 222 -13.71 -21.84 -2.48
N VAL A 223 -13.58 -21.85 -3.81
CA VAL A 223 -13.49 -23.09 -4.60
C VAL A 223 -12.16 -23.80 -4.35
N PHE A 224 -11.07 -23.04 -4.34
CA PHE A 224 -9.74 -23.55 -4.07
C PHE A 224 -8.94 -22.51 -3.27
N PRO A 225 -8.73 -22.78 -1.96
CA PRO A 225 -7.93 -21.89 -1.12
C PRO A 225 -6.60 -21.57 -1.77
N SER A 226 -6.11 -20.34 -1.53
CA SER A 226 -4.96 -19.73 -2.17
C SER A 226 -5.12 -19.24 -3.62
N TRP A 227 -6.16 -19.65 -4.36
CA TRP A 227 -6.32 -19.19 -5.77
C TRP A 227 -6.44 -17.66 -5.87
N GLY A 228 -7.19 -17.04 -4.96
CA GLY A 228 -7.28 -15.57 -4.92
C GLY A 228 -5.93 -14.91 -4.68
N ASP A 229 -5.09 -15.45 -3.80
CA ASP A 229 -3.76 -14.92 -3.53
C ASP A 229 -2.78 -15.13 -4.70
N PHE A 230 -2.89 -16.21 -5.45
CA PHE A 230 -2.18 -16.37 -6.72
C PHE A 230 -2.57 -15.28 -7.73
N VAL A 231 -3.86 -14.98 -7.86
CA VAL A 231 -4.37 -13.92 -8.74
C VAL A 231 -3.84 -12.54 -8.31
N MET A 232 -3.76 -12.26 -7.01
CA MET A 232 -3.19 -11.03 -6.46
C MET A 232 -1.65 -11.01 -6.45
N LYS A 233 -1.00 -12.08 -6.91
CA LYS A 233 0.47 -12.26 -6.90
C LYS A 233 1.08 -12.23 -5.50
N HIS A 234 0.37 -12.79 -4.52
CA HIS A 234 0.82 -13.00 -3.15
C HIS A 234 1.42 -14.41 -2.98
N TYR A 235 2.33 -14.81 -3.84
CA TYR A 235 2.81 -16.20 -3.98
C TYR A 235 3.27 -16.87 -2.69
N SER A 236 3.92 -16.13 -1.77
CA SER A 236 4.36 -16.69 -0.49
C SER A 236 3.20 -17.06 0.43
N VAL A 237 2.15 -16.23 0.44
CA VAL A 237 0.92 -16.48 1.19
C VAL A 237 0.17 -17.65 0.54
N ALA A 238 -0.02 -17.59 -0.77
CA ALA A 238 -0.67 -18.65 -1.53
C ALA A 238 -0.04 -20.03 -1.31
N CYS A 239 1.30 -20.13 -1.26
CA CYS A 239 1.98 -21.38 -0.96
C CYS A 239 1.73 -21.86 0.48
N ALA A 240 1.72 -20.94 1.46
CA ALA A 240 1.43 -21.29 2.86
C ALA A 240 -0.02 -21.76 3.05
N GLU A 241 -0.96 -21.10 2.42
CA GLU A 241 -2.38 -21.48 2.41
C GLU A 241 -2.60 -22.83 1.74
N LEU A 242 -1.89 -23.10 0.64
CA LEU A 242 -1.95 -24.41 -0.02
C LEU A 242 -1.50 -25.54 0.90
N LEU A 243 -0.42 -25.32 1.68
CA LEU A 243 0.01 -26.29 2.68
C LEU A 243 -1.04 -26.49 3.78
N GLY A 244 -1.64 -25.41 4.28
CA GLY A 244 -2.75 -25.47 5.24
C GLY A 244 -3.96 -26.20 4.67
N PHE A 245 -4.29 -26.01 3.41
CA PHE A 245 -5.37 -26.70 2.73
C PHE A 245 -5.11 -28.22 2.59
N MET A 246 -3.88 -28.63 2.33
CA MET A 246 -3.52 -30.07 2.31
C MET A 246 -3.74 -30.71 3.68
N ILE A 247 -3.41 -30.01 4.77
CA ILE A 247 -3.67 -30.50 6.14
C ILE A 247 -5.18 -30.58 6.39
N LEU A 248 -5.95 -29.56 5.95
CA LEU A 248 -7.41 -29.58 6.05
C LEU A 248 -8.02 -30.76 5.30
N LEU A 249 -7.55 -31.08 4.08
CA LEU A 249 -8.03 -32.22 3.31
C LEU A 249 -7.75 -33.54 4.01
N MET A 250 -6.61 -33.68 4.67
CA MET A 250 -6.32 -34.86 5.50
C MET A 250 -7.31 -35.01 6.68
N ALA A 251 -7.57 -33.87 7.39
CA ALA A 251 -8.54 -33.88 8.49
C ALA A 251 -9.96 -34.23 8.02
N ILE A 252 -10.38 -33.72 6.85
CA ILE A 252 -11.64 -34.04 6.21
C ILE A 252 -11.69 -35.52 5.84
N ALA A 253 -10.62 -36.07 5.28
CA ALA A 253 -10.56 -37.50 4.92
C ALA A 253 -10.69 -38.39 6.15
N PHE A 254 -10.06 -38.06 7.27
CA PHE A 254 -10.24 -38.75 8.55
C PHE A 254 -11.70 -38.68 9.04
N ALA A 255 -12.30 -37.47 9.07
CA ALA A 255 -13.70 -37.33 9.47
C ALA A 255 -14.66 -38.15 8.60
N VAL A 256 -14.42 -38.20 7.29
CA VAL A 256 -15.18 -39.05 6.35
C VAL A 256 -14.98 -40.55 6.66
N SER A 257 -13.75 -41.01 6.95
CA SER A 257 -13.47 -42.40 7.28
C SER A 257 -14.14 -42.86 8.57
N ASP A 258 -14.32 -41.92 9.52
CA ASP A 258 -15.00 -42.15 10.78
C ASP A 258 -16.54 -42.02 10.69
N GLY A 259 -17.06 -41.73 9.48
CA GLY A 259 -18.49 -41.57 9.23
C GLY A 259 -19.06 -40.20 9.60
N GLU A 260 -18.20 -39.24 9.99
CA GLU A 260 -18.56 -37.91 10.45
C GLU A 260 -18.75 -36.92 9.28
N TYR A 261 -19.59 -37.26 8.30
CA TYR A 261 -19.82 -36.49 7.08
C TYR A 261 -20.25 -35.03 7.34
N GLY A 262 -21.12 -34.84 8.34
CA GLY A 262 -21.59 -33.47 8.70
C GLY A 262 -20.44 -32.59 9.19
N PHE A 263 -19.53 -33.13 9.97
CA PHE A 263 -18.35 -32.45 10.46
C PHE A 263 -17.34 -32.17 9.32
N ALA A 264 -17.14 -33.10 8.41
CA ALA A 264 -16.29 -32.93 7.23
C ALA A 264 -16.78 -31.74 6.34
N VAL A 265 -18.10 -31.69 6.06
CA VAL A 265 -18.71 -30.61 5.32
C VAL A 265 -18.58 -29.26 6.07
N PHE A 266 -18.81 -29.26 7.37
CA PHE A 266 -18.67 -28.09 8.22
C PHE A 266 -17.23 -27.53 8.17
N LEU A 267 -16.21 -28.38 8.34
CA LEU A 267 -14.81 -27.98 8.26
C LEU A 267 -14.47 -27.35 6.90
N PHE A 268 -14.91 -27.99 5.81
CA PHE A 268 -14.67 -27.47 4.46
C PHE A 268 -15.31 -26.07 4.26
N VAL A 269 -16.60 -25.92 4.60
CA VAL A 269 -17.33 -24.68 4.38
C VAL A 269 -16.78 -23.54 5.23
N ILE A 270 -16.47 -23.80 6.51
CA ILE A 270 -15.95 -22.75 7.41
C ILE A 270 -14.55 -22.31 7.00
N ALA A 271 -13.65 -23.25 6.71
CA ALA A 271 -12.28 -22.91 6.35
C ALA A 271 -12.23 -22.15 5.01
N ASN A 272 -12.88 -22.66 3.98
CA ASN A 272 -12.90 -22.03 2.66
C ASN A 272 -13.71 -20.71 2.68
N GLY A 273 -14.78 -20.64 3.46
CA GLY A 273 -15.57 -19.42 3.64
C GLY A 273 -14.77 -18.30 4.33
N ALA A 274 -14.00 -18.64 5.36
CA ALA A 274 -13.12 -17.69 6.03
C ALA A 274 -12.02 -17.18 5.08
N ASP A 275 -11.35 -18.09 4.36
CA ASP A 275 -10.35 -17.74 3.36
C ASP A 275 -10.93 -16.82 2.29
N ALA A 276 -12.06 -17.18 1.70
CA ALA A 276 -12.74 -16.38 0.68
C ALA A 276 -13.09 -14.96 1.17
N ALA A 277 -13.60 -14.85 2.40
CA ALA A 277 -13.97 -13.56 2.98
C ALA A 277 -12.75 -12.66 3.20
N ILE A 278 -11.67 -13.22 3.73
CA ILE A 278 -10.43 -12.47 3.98
C ILE A 278 -9.79 -12.05 2.66
N THR A 279 -9.68 -12.96 1.70
CA THR A 279 -9.11 -12.71 0.39
C THR A 279 -9.90 -11.65 -0.38
N ALA A 280 -11.24 -11.68 -0.32
CA ALA A 280 -12.09 -10.63 -0.88
C ALA A 280 -11.86 -9.27 -0.19
N GLN A 281 -11.70 -9.26 1.14
CA GLN A 281 -11.41 -8.04 1.91
C GLN A 281 -10.05 -7.44 1.52
N ILE A 282 -9.03 -8.27 1.32
CA ILE A 282 -7.70 -7.85 0.86
C ILE A 282 -7.79 -7.27 -0.56
N ALA A 283 -8.50 -7.97 -1.45
CA ALA A 283 -8.72 -7.55 -2.83
C ALA A 283 -9.43 -6.19 -2.93
N ALA A 284 -10.35 -5.90 -2.02
CA ALA A 284 -11.07 -4.62 -1.98
C ALA A 284 -10.18 -3.41 -1.66
N LYS A 285 -8.98 -3.63 -1.11
CA LYS A 285 -8.05 -2.55 -0.76
C LYS A 285 -7.37 -1.89 -1.96
N GLY A 286 -7.40 -2.51 -3.14
CA GLY A 286 -6.78 -1.96 -4.34
C GLY A 286 -7.40 -2.51 -5.62
N LEU A 287 -6.84 -2.12 -6.76
CA LEU A 287 -7.17 -2.70 -8.06
C LEU A 287 -6.14 -3.77 -8.42
N HIS A 288 -6.61 -4.95 -8.76
CA HIS A 288 -5.76 -6.07 -9.19
C HIS A 288 -5.99 -6.30 -10.68
N LEU A 289 -4.96 -6.05 -11.48
CA LEU A 289 -5.01 -6.08 -12.93
C LEU A 289 -5.40 -7.47 -13.45
N LYS A 290 -6.44 -7.53 -14.27
CA LYS A 290 -6.97 -8.74 -14.91
C LYS A 290 -6.46 -8.87 -16.34
N LYS A 291 -6.60 -7.79 -17.12
CA LYS A 291 -6.19 -7.73 -18.51
C LYS A 291 -5.77 -6.31 -18.88
N VAL A 292 -4.69 -6.19 -19.61
CA VAL A 292 -4.30 -4.96 -20.31
C VAL A 292 -4.74 -5.13 -21.76
N PRO A 293 -5.42 -4.15 -22.36
CA PRO A 293 -5.66 -4.17 -23.79
C PRO A 293 -4.33 -4.30 -24.52
N ARG A 294 -4.27 -5.10 -25.57
CA ARG A 294 -3.13 -5.06 -26.47
C ARG A 294 -3.17 -3.69 -27.15
N GLU A 295 -2.04 -2.98 -27.12
CA GLU A 295 -1.87 -1.80 -27.94
C GLU A 295 -2.25 -2.20 -29.37
N ALA A 296 -3.21 -1.47 -29.95
CA ALA A 296 -3.67 -1.70 -31.32
C ALA A 296 -2.65 -1.15 -32.31
#